data_a73e9f1d17b44a360539890380dc3c14
#
_entry.id   a73e9f1d17b44a360539890380dc3c14
#
_cell.length_a   1.000
_cell.length_b   1.000
_cell.length_c   1.000
_cell.angle_alpha   90.00
_cell.angle_beta   90.00
_cell.angle_gamma   90.00
#
_symmetry.space_group_name_H-M   'P 1'
#
loop_
_entity.id
_entity.type
_entity.pdbx_description
1 polymer ?
#
loop_
_entity_poly.entity_id
_entity_poly.type
_entity_poly.pdbx_seq_one_letter_code
_entity_poly.pdbx_strand_id
1 'polypeptide(L)'
;MKIRYVTLLAAIAGLMAACGNDRKAGMQPDPSLKEAASGKFLMGVALNVRQAAGQDTCASKVVKRHFNSIVAENCMKCEVIHPEEDHFDFTEADRLVRFGEVIDMAVIGHCLIWH
;
A
#
# COMPACT_ATOMS: atom_id res chain seq x y z
N MET A 1 -7.25 63.83 20.63
CA MET A 1 -6.13 63.11 19.97
C MET A 1 -5.87 61.70 20.51
N LYS A 2 -6.62 61.23 21.55
CA LYS A 2 -6.43 59.88 22.15
C LYS A 2 -7.29 58.75 21.48
N ILE A 3 -8.38 59.11 20.78
CA ILE A 3 -9.30 58.12 20.18
C ILE A 3 -8.74 57.46 18.89
N ARG A 4 -7.88 58.20 18.16
CA ARG A 4 -7.28 57.70 16.89
C ARG A 4 -6.26 56.56 17.09
N TYR A 5 -5.64 56.50 18.23
CA TYR A 5 -4.65 55.45 18.53
C TYR A 5 -5.29 54.15 19.04
N VAL A 6 -6.43 54.25 19.68
CA VAL A 6 -7.21 53.08 20.15
C VAL A 6 -7.79 52.28 18.98
N THR A 7 -8.28 52.98 17.97
CA THR A 7 -8.79 52.31 16.74
C THR A 7 -7.70 51.66 15.90
N LEU A 8 -6.51 52.28 15.87
CA LEU A 8 -5.36 51.70 15.14
C LEU A 8 -4.80 50.46 15.84
N LEU A 9 -4.73 50.43 17.16
CA LEU A 9 -4.32 49.30 17.96
C LEU A 9 -5.29 48.10 17.85
N ALA A 10 -6.62 48.39 17.79
CA ALA A 10 -7.62 47.33 17.57
C ALA A 10 -7.52 46.70 16.18
N ALA A 11 -7.17 47.45 15.13
CA ALA A 11 -6.97 46.95 13.79
C ALA A 11 -5.77 46.06 13.64
N ILE A 12 -4.66 46.39 14.35
CA ILE A 12 -3.44 45.57 14.32
C ILE A 12 -3.61 44.28 15.11
N ALA A 13 -4.34 44.27 16.23
CA ALA A 13 -4.66 43.06 16.99
C ALA A 13 -5.56 42.09 16.20
N GLY A 14 -6.46 42.60 15.34
CA GLY A 14 -7.32 41.80 14.47
C GLY A 14 -6.53 41.07 13.36
N LEU A 15 -5.48 41.69 12.81
CA LEU A 15 -4.65 41.07 11.76
C LEU A 15 -3.75 39.93 12.28
N MET A 16 -3.36 39.97 13.55
CA MET A 16 -2.51 38.93 14.14
C MET A 16 -3.30 37.64 14.47
N ALA A 17 -4.61 37.73 14.64
CA ALA A 17 -5.45 36.56 14.91
C ALA A 17 -5.77 35.74 13.66
N ALA A 18 -5.61 36.27 12.45
CA ALA A 18 -5.91 35.59 11.20
C ALA A 18 -4.80 34.64 10.71
N CYS A 19 -3.58 34.73 11.23
CA CYS A 19 -2.45 33.90 10.79
C CYS A 19 -2.16 32.69 11.68
N GLY A 20 -3.00 32.37 12.67
CA GLY A 20 -2.69 31.38 13.70
C GLY A 20 -3.48 30.08 13.70
N ASN A 21 -4.43 29.83 12.77
CA ASN A 21 -5.40 28.75 12.94
C ASN A 21 -5.40 27.65 11.86
N ASP A 22 -4.43 27.60 10.93
CA ASP A 22 -4.42 26.61 9.86
C ASP A 22 -3.56 25.35 10.16
N ARG A 23 -3.19 25.08 11.41
CA ARG A 23 -2.33 23.93 11.76
C ARG A 23 -3.01 22.84 12.58
N LYS A 24 -4.32 22.78 12.59
CA LYS A 24 -5.08 21.64 13.16
C LYS A 24 -6.24 21.18 12.27
N ALA A 25 -6.10 21.26 10.97
CA ALA A 25 -6.77 20.30 10.11
C ALA A 25 -6.10 18.96 10.46
N GLY A 26 -6.80 18.04 11.11
CA GLY A 26 -6.28 16.74 11.49
C GLY A 26 -5.64 16.13 10.25
N MET A 27 -4.34 15.85 10.28
CA MET A 27 -3.59 15.26 9.19
C MET A 27 -4.19 13.88 9.00
N GLN A 28 -5.16 13.76 8.09
CA GLN A 28 -5.64 12.47 7.62
C GLN A 28 -4.40 11.77 7.03
N PRO A 29 -4.13 10.54 7.44
CA PRO A 29 -3.03 9.81 6.83
C PRO A 29 -3.26 9.77 5.32
N ASP A 30 -2.18 10.01 4.56
CA ASP A 30 -2.25 9.94 3.10
C ASP A 30 -2.91 8.64 2.65
N PRO A 31 -3.77 8.69 1.63
CA PRO A 31 -4.43 7.50 1.12
C PRO A 31 -3.38 6.48 0.65
N SER A 32 -3.64 5.21 0.88
CA SER A 32 -2.81 4.15 0.33
C SER A 32 -2.90 4.11 -1.19
N LEU A 33 -1.94 3.47 -1.86
CA LEU A 33 -1.94 3.36 -3.33
C LEU A 33 -3.23 2.68 -3.85
N LYS A 34 -3.67 1.60 -3.20
CA LYS A 34 -4.91 0.91 -3.58
C LYS A 34 -6.16 1.77 -3.40
N GLU A 35 -6.19 2.64 -2.39
CA GLU A 35 -7.29 3.60 -2.20
C GLU A 35 -7.27 4.69 -3.26
N ALA A 36 -6.09 5.25 -3.56
CA ALA A 36 -5.91 6.24 -4.61
C ALA A 36 -6.27 5.71 -6.02
N ALA A 37 -6.05 4.40 -6.26
CA ALA A 37 -6.38 3.71 -7.51
C ALA A 37 -7.80 3.12 -7.53
N SER A 38 -8.56 3.23 -6.44
CA SER A 38 -9.87 2.58 -6.29
C SER A 38 -10.82 2.91 -7.45
N GLY A 39 -11.48 1.86 -7.97
CA GLY A 39 -12.41 1.97 -9.10
C GLY A 39 -11.74 2.14 -10.48
N LYS A 40 -10.40 2.17 -10.56
CA LYS A 40 -9.66 2.30 -11.82
C LYS A 40 -8.91 1.02 -12.17
N PHE A 41 -8.08 0.51 -11.25
CA PHE A 41 -7.29 -0.72 -11.43
C PHE A 41 -6.82 -1.26 -10.08
N LEU A 42 -6.38 -2.52 -10.07
CA LEU A 42 -5.76 -3.13 -8.91
C LEU A 42 -4.29 -2.70 -8.81
N MET A 43 -3.86 -2.36 -7.60
CA MET A 43 -2.44 -2.15 -7.31
C MET A 43 -1.80 -3.49 -6.98
N GLY A 44 -0.89 -3.95 -7.83
CA GLY A 44 -0.22 -5.23 -7.70
C GLY A 44 1.22 -5.13 -7.21
N VAL A 45 1.70 -6.22 -6.58
CA VAL A 45 3.09 -6.38 -6.18
C VAL A 45 3.55 -7.83 -6.39
N ALA A 46 4.80 -8.00 -6.84
CA ALA A 46 5.44 -9.30 -6.90
C ALA A 46 6.04 -9.66 -5.53
N LEU A 47 5.82 -10.89 -5.07
CA LEU A 47 6.30 -11.38 -3.79
C LEU A 47 7.22 -12.59 -3.98
N ASN A 48 8.33 -12.62 -3.26
CA ASN A 48 9.13 -13.82 -3.12
C ASN A 48 8.59 -14.73 -2.00
N VAL A 49 9.13 -15.93 -1.92
CA VAL A 49 8.70 -16.98 -0.98
C VAL A 49 8.76 -16.53 0.48
N ARG A 50 9.80 -15.80 0.89
CA ARG A 50 9.96 -15.32 2.27
C ARG A 50 8.89 -14.28 2.65
N GLN A 51 8.57 -13.40 1.70
CA GLN A 51 7.53 -12.38 1.88
C GLN A 51 6.14 -13.01 1.96
N ALA A 52 5.85 -13.98 1.07
CA ALA A 52 4.61 -14.74 1.11
C ALA A 52 4.49 -15.61 2.38
N ALA A 53 5.59 -16.09 2.93
CA ALA A 53 5.63 -16.79 4.21
C ALA A 53 5.49 -15.88 5.44
N GLY A 54 5.37 -14.55 5.25
CA GLY A 54 5.26 -13.59 6.35
C GLY A 54 6.55 -13.38 7.15
N GLN A 55 7.70 -13.85 6.65
CA GLN A 55 8.99 -13.73 7.34
C GLN A 55 9.58 -12.33 7.26
N ASP A 56 9.10 -11.50 6.31
CA ASP A 56 9.45 -10.09 6.19
C ASP A 56 8.29 -9.23 6.68
N THR A 57 8.35 -8.85 7.95
CA THR A 57 7.29 -8.06 8.60
C THR A 57 7.20 -6.65 8.06
N CYS A 58 8.30 -6.05 7.59
CA CYS A 58 8.30 -4.72 7.00
C CYS A 58 7.60 -4.74 5.64
N ALA A 59 7.98 -5.67 4.76
CA ALA A 59 7.30 -5.87 3.48
C ALA A 59 5.82 -6.18 3.67
N SER A 60 5.45 -7.06 4.61
CA SER A 60 4.05 -7.41 4.90
C SER A 60 3.19 -6.21 5.27
N LYS A 61 3.72 -5.24 6.02
CA LYS A 61 2.99 -4.00 6.37
C LYS A 61 2.74 -3.13 5.13
N VAL A 62 3.74 -2.98 4.28
CA VAL A 62 3.64 -2.20 3.03
C VAL A 62 2.67 -2.86 2.07
N VAL A 63 2.78 -4.18 1.87
CA VAL A 63 1.90 -4.97 1.01
C VAL A 63 0.44 -4.80 1.44
N LYS A 64 0.12 -5.08 2.69
CA LYS A 64 -1.25 -4.97 3.22
C LYS A 64 -1.83 -3.56 3.12
N ARG A 65 -1.00 -2.54 3.30
CA ARG A 65 -1.45 -1.15 3.24
C ARG A 65 -1.73 -0.67 1.82
N HIS A 66 -0.84 -0.98 0.87
CA HIS A 66 -0.79 -0.30 -0.42
C HIS A 66 -1.31 -1.11 -1.60
N PHE A 67 -1.37 -2.44 -1.49
CA PHE A 67 -1.70 -3.33 -2.60
C PHE A 67 -2.98 -4.13 -2.35
N ASN A 68 -3.61 -4.56 -3.41
CA ASN A 68 -4.82 -5.40 -3.42
C ASN A 68 -4.75 -6.54 -4.44
N SER A 69 -3.58 -6.72 -5.09
CA SER A 69 -3.26 -7.91 -5.87
C SER A 69 -1.80 -8.30 -5.70
N ILE A 70 -1.52 -9.59 -5.82
CA ILE A 70 -0.18 -10.16 -5.70
C ILE A 70 0.11 -11.11 -6.86
N VAL A 71 1.39 -11.24 -7.19
CA VAL A 71 1.91 -12.20 -8.16
C VAL A 71 3.18 -12.83 -7.59
N ALA A 72 3.47 -14.06 -7.99
CA ALA A 72 4.72 -14.71 -7.63
C ALA A 72 5.90 -14.08 -8.37
N GLU A 73 7.01 -13.81 -7.67
CA GLU A 73 8.25 -13.44 -8.31
C GLU A 73 8.84 -14.62 -9.10
N ASN A 74 8.89 -15.81 -8.49
CA ASN A 74 9.48 -17.01 -9.11
C ASN A 74 8.69 -18.31 -8.85
N CYS A 75 8.05 -18.48 -7.71
CA CYS A 75 7.52 -19.77 -7.26
C CYS A 75 6.39 -20.35 -8.12
N MET A 76 5.85 -19.60 -9.08
CA MET A 76 4.87 -20.08 -10.06
C MET A 76 5.45 -20.30 -11.46
N LYS A 77 6.77 -20.21 -11.64
CA LYS A 77 7.41 -20.55 -12.91
C LYS A 77 7.42 -22.05 -13.13
N CYS A 78 7.38 -22.46 -14.42
CA CYS A 78 7.35 -23.88 -14.80
C CYS A 78 8.50 -24.66 -14.20
N GLU A 79 9.72 -24.12 -14.20
CA GLU A 79 10.91 -24.74 -13.63
C GLU A 79 10.83 -25.02 -12.12
N VAL A 80 9.95 -24.33 -11.41
CA VAL A 80 9.73 -24.53 -9.97
C VAL A 80 8.56 -25.46 -9.71
N ILE A 81 7.45 -25.29 -10.46
CA ILE A 81 6.24 -26.11 -10.29
C ILE A 81 6.42 -27.51 -10.89
N HIS A 82 7.14 -27.62 -12.01
CA HIS A 82 7.35 -28.86 -12.75
C HIS A 82 8.84 -29.04 -13.07
N PRO A 83 9.67 -29.31 -12.03
CA PRO A 83 11.11 -29.42 -12.18
C PRO A 83 11.60 -30.64 -12.96
N GLU A 84 10.80 -31.70 -12.97
CA GLU A 84 11.10 -32.96 -13.64
C GLU A 84 9.85 -33.55 -14.28
N GLU A 85 10.00 -34.41 -15.27
CA GLU A 85 8.88 -35.11 -15.93
C GLU A 85 8.05 -35.87 -14.89
N ASP A 86 6.71 -35.72 -14.97
CA ASP A 86 5.73 -36.30 -14.04
C ASP A 86 5.84 -35.87 -12.56
N HIS A 87 6.67 -34.87 -12.25
CA HIS A 87 6.83 -34.36 -10.89
C HIS A 87 6.34 -32.90 -10.78
N PHE A 88 5.34 -32.66 -9.92
CA PHE A 88 4.82 -31.33 -9.66
C PHE A 88 5.00 -30.95 -8.19
N ASP A 89 5.53 -29.75 -7.95
CA ASP A 89 5.69 -29.18 -6.60
C ASP A 89 4.99 -27.83 -6.51
N PHE A 90 3.82 -27.79 -5.87
CA PHE A 90 3.02 -26.60 -5.64
C PHE A 90 3.25 -25.97 -4.26
N THR A 91 4.18 -26.51 -3.46
CA THR A 91 4.35 -26.11 -2.05
C THR A 91 4.47 -24.59 -1.85
N GLU A 92 5.32 -23.95 -2.62
CA GLU A 92 5.55 -22.50 -2.50
C GLU A 92 4.47 -21.68 -3.22
N ALA A 93 3.92 -22.19 -4.30
CA ALA A 93 2.79 -21.56 -5.01
C ALA A 93 1.55 -21.54 -4.12
N ASP A 94 1.19 -22.66 -3.47
CA ASP A 94 0.08 -22.77 -2.54
C ASP A 94 0.23 -21.85 -1.33
N ARG A 95 1.46 -21.67 -0.85
CA ARG A 95 1.75 -20.72 0.23
C ARG A 95 1.44 -19.28 -0.16
N LEU A 96 1.81 -18.89 -1.38
CA LEU A 96 1.51 -17.56 -1.91
C LEU A 96 0.00 -17.37 -2.12
N VAL A 97 -0.69 -18.35 -2.68
CA VAL A 97 -2.15 -18.32 -2.86
C VAL A 97 -2.84 -18.16 -1.51
N ARG A 98 -2.48 -18.98 -0.53
CA ARG A 98 -3.04 -18.91 0.83
C ARG A 98 -2.76 -17.55 1.50
N PHE A 99 -1.57 -16.98 1.29
CA PHE A 99 -1.28 -15.64 1.79
C PHE A 99 -2.26 -14.61 1.20
N GLY A 100 -2.49 -14.65 -0.13
CA GLY A 100 -3.45 -13.76 -0.79
C GLY A 100 -4.87 -13.93 -0.26
N GLU A 101 -5.34 -15.16 -0.09
CA GLU A 101 -6.66 -15.48 0.45
C GLU A 101 -6.85 -14.95 1.87
N VAL A 102 -5.87 -15.15 2.76
CA VAL A 102 -5.93 -14.69 4.16
C VAL A 102 -6.04 -13.18 4.30
N ILE A 103 -5.48 -12.43 3.37
CA ILE A 103 -5.49 -10.96 3.41
C ILE A 103 -6.41 -10.33 2.37
N ASP A 104 -7.28 -11.14 1.73
CA ASP A 104 -8.29 -10.72 0.74
C ASP A 104 -7.68 -9.94 -0.45
N MET A 105 -6.64 -10.52 -1.06
CA MET A 105 -5.99 -9.98 -2.26
C MET A 105 -6.24 -10.85 -3.47
N ALA A 106 -6.41 -10.22 -4.64
CA ALA A 106 -6.41 -10.94 -5.91
C ALA A 106 -5.05 -11.59 -6.16
N VAL A 107 -5.02 -12.87 -6.50
CA VAL A 107 -3.79 -13.60 -6.84
C VAL A 107 -3.70 -13.75 -8.35
N ILE A 108 -2.59 -13.30 -8.92
CA ILE A 108 -2.31 -13.42 -10.35
C ILE A 108 -1.38 -14.60 -10.55
N GLY A 109 -1.87 -15.64 -11.23
CA GLY A 109 -1.03 -16.78 -11.64
C GLY A 109 -0.13 -16.38 -12.81
N HIS A 110 1.16 -16.35 -12.60
CA HIS A 110 2.18 -16.05 -13.60
C HIS A 110 3.33 -17.07 -13.44
N CYS A 111 3.65 -17.83 -14.46
CA CYS A 111 3.13 -17.80 -15.83
C CYS A 111 2.79 -19.21 -16.34
N LEU A 112 1.81 -19.32 -17.24
CA LEU A 112 1.47 -20.59 -17.86
C LEU A 112 2.56 -21.08 -18.82
N ILE A 113 3.21 -20.18 -19.53
CA ILE A 113 4.32 -20.45 -20.45
C ILE A 113 5.38 -19.38 -20.25
N TRP A 114 6.63 -19.80 -20.12
CA TRP A 114 7.81 -18.93 -19.99
C TRP A 114 8.94 -19.49 -20.85
N HIS A 115 9.85 -18.64 -21.32
CA HIS A 115 11.05 -19.03 -22.09
C HIS A 115 12.09 -19.68 -21.22
#